data_48123ad4cc7e3df6019600c62212d373
#
_entry.id   48123ad4cc7e3df6019600c62212d373
#
_cell.length_a   1.000
_cell.length_b   1.000
_cell.length_c   1.000
_cell.angle_alpha   90.00
_cell.angle_beta   90.00
_cell.angle_gamma   90.00
#
_symmetry.space_group_name_H-M   'P 1'
#
loop_
_entity.id
_entity.type
_entity.pdbx_description
1 polymer ?
#
loop_
_entity_poly.entity_id
_entity_poly.type
_entity_poly.pdbx_seq_one_letter_code
_entity_poly.pdbx_strand_id
1 'polypeptide(L)'
;YIKLPIKEKIDNDISFGHGYISIALVFFRLWKCTNNQRYYNLGGDFYNEFYSSFEEHKKEKFKDLNFSWCRGILGILIAELEIMNIMDNEKHSSVVEALEPLLLNMDMSGNDGLCHGNIAVTEYFLKKYEYSRNEEDLKMAQIIVQNIINRNHRENRFMLRYAKGFKSIGLFTGLSGIGYQMLRVSNPEKIKSILD
;
A
#
# COMPACT_ATOMS: atom_id res chain seq x y z
N TYR A 1 23.37 -7.64 22.26
CA TYR A 1 23.28 -6.58 21.25
C TYR A 1 23.32 -7.23 19.87
N ILE A 2 22.20 -7.41 19.22
CA ILE A 2 22.14 -7.74 17.80
C ILE A 2 22.36 -6.40 17.09
N LYS A 3 23.58 -6.15 16.60
CA LYS A 3 23.80 -5.16 15.55
C LYS A 3 23.09 -5.71 14.31
N LEU A 4 21.93 -5.18 14.01
CA LEU A 4 21.28 -5.50 12.74
C LEU A 4 22.10 -4.80 11.64
N PRO A 5 22.77 -5.54 10.75
CA PRO A 5 23.52 -4.94 9.64
C PRO A 5 22.58 -4.43 8.52
N ILE A 6 21.36 -4.08 8.89
CA ILE A 6 20.28 -3.69 7.97
C ILE A 6 20.57 -2.33 7.35
N LYS A 7 21.18 -1.40 8.10
CA LYS A 7 21.45 -0.03 7.62
C LYS A 7 22.46 0.03 6.46
N GLU A 8 23.32 -0.95 6.29
CA GLU A 8 24.34 -0.96 5.23
C GLU A 8 23.84 -1.46 3.87
N LYS A 9 22.60 -1.95 3.78
CA LYS A 9 22.04 -2.60 2.57
C LYS A 9 20.78 -1.97 2.00
N ILE A 10 20.23 -0.95 2.64
CA ILE A 10 19.03 -0.25 2.16
C ILE A 10 19.51 1.06 1.53
N ASP A 11 19.72 1.03 0.21
CA ASP A 11 19.98 2.23 -0.59
C ASP A 11 18.69 3.07 -0.61
N ASN A 12 18.69 4.31 -0.19
CA ASN A 12 17.63 5.35 -0.24
C ASN A 12 16.24 4.95 -0.79
N ASP A 13 15.89 3.65 -0.72
CA ASP A 13 14.63 3.10 -1.22
C ASP A 13 13.53 3.40 -0.19
N ILE A 14 12.55 4.21 -0.59
CA ILE A 14 11.41 4.57 0.25
C ILE A 14 10.24 3.59 0.12
N SER A 15 10.35 2.58 -0.76
CA SER A 15 9.26 1.65 -1.05
C SER A 15 8.94 0.72 0.12
N PHE A 16 7.73 0.16 0.12
CA PHE A 16 7.29 -0.77 1.16
C PHE A 16 8.11 -2.07 1.16
N GLY A 17 8.31 -2.67 -0.01
CA GLY A 17 8.94 -3.99 -0.11
C GLY A 17 10.45 -4.01 0.12
N HIS A 18 11.13 -2.86 0.04
CA HIS A 18 12.60 -2.80 0.05
C HIS A 18 13.15 -1.68 0.94
N GLY A 19 12.32 -0.74 1.38
CA GLY A 19 12.71 0.45 2.12
C GLY A 19 12.49 0.38 3.62
N TYR A 20 12.78 1.47 4.27
CA TYR A 20 12.73 1.59 5.73
C TYR A 20 11.31 1.61 6.32
N ILE A 21 10.29 2.04 5.55
CA ILE A 21 8.93 2.22 6.08
C ILE A 21 8.30 0.90 6.55
N SER A 22 8.54 -0.22 5.83
CA SER A 22 8.03 -1.53 6.26
C SER A 22 8.70 -2.02 7.54
N ILE A 23 10.00 -1.74 7.70
CA ILE A 23 10.74 -2.09 8.93
C ILE A 23 10.21 -1.28 10.11
N ALA A 24 9.98 0.02 9.91
CA ALA A 24 9.38 0.89 10.91
C ALA A 24 8.00 0.36 11.34
N LEU A 25 7.15 0.02 10.37
CA LEU A 25 5.81 -0.54 10.64
C LEU A 25 5.88 -1.84 11.46
N VAL A 26 6.79 -2.77 11.11
CA VAL A 26 6.97 -4.02 11.89
C VAL A 26 7.33 -3.73 13.33
N PHE A 27 8.24 -2.79 13.59
CA PHE A 27 8.62 -2.44 14.95
C PHE A 27 7.50 -1.72 15.72
N PHE A 28 6.71 -0.86 15.09
CA PHE A 28 5.54 -0.25 15.73
C PHE A 28 4.46 -1.29 16.03
N ARG A 29 4.22 -2.27 15.15
CA ARG A 29 3.31 -3.41 15.42
C ARG A 29 3.81 -4.24 16.60
N LEU A 30 5.12 -4.55 16.69
CA LEU A 30 5.72 -5.25 17.82
C LEU A 30 5.58 -4.45 19.11
N TRP A 31 5.78 -3.14 19.08
CA TRP A 31 5.52 -2.29 20.23
C TRP A 31 4.06 -2.38 20.67
N LYS A 32 3.11 -2.22 19.75
CA LYS A 32 1.66 -2.30 20.06
C LYS A 32 1.27 -3.63 20.69
N CYS A 33 1.86 -4.75 20.24
CA CYS A 33 1.58 -6.08 20.79
C CYS A 33 2.26 -6.36 22.12
N THR A 34 3.47 -5.80 22.36
CA THR A 34 4.32 -6.18 23.51
C THR A 34 4.44 -5.08 24.56
N ASN A 35 4.05 -3.85 24.22
CA ASN A 35 4.27 -2.63 25.00
C ASN A 35 5.75 -2.39 25.36
N ASN A 36 6.69 -2.96 24.59
CA ASN A 36 8.13 -2.82 24.85
C ASN A 36 8.68 -1.58 24.15
N GLN A 37 9.08 -0.59 24.95
CA GLN A 37 9.59 0.71 24.48
C GLN A 37 10.78 0.61 23.52
N ARG A 38 11.56 -0.48 23.58
CA ARG A 38 12.66 -0.72 22.63
C ARG A 38 12.16 -0.81 21.19
N TYR A 39 11.01 -1.46 20.96
CA TYR A 39 10.43 -1.56 19.62
C TYR A 39 9.91 -0.22 19.12
N TYR A 40 9.31 0.58 20.01
CA TYR A 40 8.92 1.95 19.68
C TYR A 40 10.10 2.79 19.19
N ASN A 41 11.22 2.77 19.93
CA ASN A 41 12.42 3.51 19.59
C ASN A 41 13.01 3.04 18.25
N LEU A 42 13.10 1.73 18.03
CA LEU A 42 13.56 1.16 16.76
C LEU A 42 12.64 1.55 15.59
N GLY A 43 11.32 1.51 15.80
CA GLY A 43 10.34 1.97 14.82
C GLY A 43 10.57 3.43 14.44
N GLY A 44 10.77 4.29 15.44
CA GLY A 44 11.08 5.71 15.24
C GLY A 44 12.39 5.95 14.48
N ASP A 45 13.45 5.20 14.82
CA ASP A 45 14.74 5.30 14.13
C ASP A 45 14.60 4.98 12.62
N PHE A 46 13.92 3.87 12.29
CA PHE A 46 13.69 3.49 10.90
C PHE A 46 12.73 4.42 10.18
N TYR A 47 11.72 4.95 10.87
CA TYR A 47 10.82 5.94 10.29
C TYR A 47 11.53 7.26 9.96
N ASN A 48 12.45 7.70 10.80
CA ASN A 48 13.26 8.90 10.54
C ASN A 48 14.17 8.70 9.30
N GLU A 49 14.76 7.53 9.12
CA GLU A 49 15.55 7.21 7.91
C GLU A 49 14.63 7.21 6.66
N PHE A 50 13.45 6.59 6.75
CA PHE A 50 12.45 6.67 5.68
C PHE A 50 12.09 8.12 5.36
N TYR A 51 11.76 8.91 6.35
CA TYR A 51 11.31 10.29 6.16
C TYR A 51 12.39 11.18 5.56
N SER A 52 13.65 10.99 5.95
CA SER A 52 14.80 11.68 5.34
C SER A 52 14.91 11.38 3.84
N SER A 53 14.84 10.10 3.47
CA SER A 53 14.86 9.67 2.06
C SER A 53 13.62 10.15 1.31
N PHE A 54 12.45 10.14 1.96
CA PHE A 54 11.20 10.64 1.39
C PHE A 54 11.28 12.13 1.01
N GLU A 55 11.85 12.98 1.86
CA GLU A 55 12.02 14.39 1.56
C GLU A 55 12.98 14.64 0.38
N GLU A 56 13.95 13.76 0.14
CA GLU A 56 14.79 13.80 -1.05
C GLU A 56 13.98 13.47 -2.32
N HIS A 57 13.22 12.38 -2.31
CA HIS A 57 12.35 11.98 -3.43
C HIS A 57 11.28 13.04 -3.73
N LYS A 58 10.77 13.71 -2.71
CA LYS A 58 9.81 14.81 -2.84
C LYS A 58 10.40 15.99 -3.63
N LYS A 59 11.66 16.35 -3.40
CA LYS A 59 12.37 17.38 -4.18
C LYS A 59 12.45 17.01 -5.66
N GLU A 60 12.58 15.75 -5.97
CA GLU A 60 12.61 15.20 -7.33
C GLU A 60 11.22 14.90 -7.90
N LYS A 61 10.14 15.30 -7.21
CA LYS A 61 8.74 15.09 -7.60
C LYS A 61 8.40 13.61 -7.81
N PHE A 62 9.00 12.71 -7.03
CA PHE A 62 8.73 11.26 -7.06
C PHE A 62 8.87 10.62 -8.44
N LYS A 63 9.80 11.08 -9.28
CA LYS A 63 9.95 10.68 -10.69
C LYS A 63 10.09 9.17 -10.90
N ASP A 64 10.72 8.48 -9.96
CA ASP A 64 11.03 7.05 -10.06
C ASP A 64 10.01 6.16 -9.35
N LEU A 65 9.00 6.73 -8.70
CA LEU A 65 7.96 5.97 -8.01
C LEU A 65 6.85 5.54 -8.97
N ASN A 66 6.60 4.23 -8.99
CA ASN A 66 5.40 3.66 -9.60
C ASN A 66 4.25 3.58 -8.58
N PHE A 67 3.08 3.06 -9.00
CA PHE A 67 1.90 2.94 -8.15
C PHE A 67 1.76 1.59 -7.44
N SER A 68 2.76 0.70 -7.52
CA SER A 68 2.65 -0.64 -6.95
C SER A 68 2.68 -0.63 -5.41
N TRP A 69 2.15 -1.71 -4.84
CA TRP A 69 2.23 -1.94 -3.41
C TRP A 69 3.69 -2.21 -2.96
N CYS A 70 4.43 -3.05 -3.66
CA CYS A 70 5.76 -3.45 -3.20
C CYS A 70 6.84 -2.38 -3.41
N ARG A 71 6.78 -1.60 -4.51
CA ARG A 71 7.84 -0.64 -4.90
C ARG A 71 7.33 0.77 -5.19
N GLY A 72 6.10 1.07 -4.84
CA GLY A 72 5.49 2.33 -5.23
C GLY A 72 4.73 3.05 -4.14
N ILE A 73 4.04 4.08 -4.59
CA ILE A 73 3.26 5.01 -3.77
C ILE A 73 2.26 4.27 -2.88
N LEU A 74 1.58 3.26 -3.41
CA LEU A 74 0.52 2.57 -2.71
C LEU A 74 0.99 1.88 -1.42
N GLY A 75 2.13 1.18 -1.47
CA GLY A 75 2.68 0.52 -0.28
C GLY A 75 3.12 1.51 0.79
N ILE A 76 3.66 2.66 0.38
CA ILE A 76 4.03 3.74 1.30
C ILE A 76 2.77 4.29 1.98
N LEU A 77 1.73 4.60 1.22
CA LEU A 77 0.48 5.13 1.74
C LEU A 77 -0.21 4.18 2.72
N ILE A 78 -0.25 2.88 2.40
CA ILE A 78 -0.84 1.86 3.29
C ILE A 78 -0.04 1.77 4.60
N ALA A 79 1.28 1.73 4.52
CA ALA A 79 2.14 1.65 5.71
C ALA A 79 2.00 2.90 6.57
N GLU A 80 1.95 4.07 5.97
CA GLU A 80 1.79 5.34 6.67
C GLU A 80 0.45 5.41 7.43
N LEU A 81 -0.67 5.03 6.78
CA LEU A 81 -1.97 4.96 7.44
C LEU A 81 -1.94 4.02 8.66
N GLU A 82 -1.28 2.87 8.55
CA GLU A 82 -1.16 1.95 9.67
C GLU A 82 -0.29 2.51 10.80
N ILE A 83 0.84 3.13 10.47
CA ILE A 83 1.70 3.77 11.48
C ILE A 83 0.92 4.88 12.21
N MET A 84 0.18 5.72 11.48
CA MET A 84 -0.67 6.75 12.06
C MET A 84 -1.70 6.14 13.04
N ASN A 85 -2.38 5.08 12.64
CA ASN A 85 -3.36 4.38 13.47
C ASN A 85 -2.73 3.71 14.70
N ILE A 86 -1.54 3.13 14.57
CA ILE A 86 -0.80 2.54 15.71
C ILE A 86 -0.39 3.61 16.70
N MET A 87 0.03 4.78 16.22
CA MET A 87 0.52 5.90 17.03
C MET A 87 -0.61 6.78 17.58
N ASP A 88 -1.87 6.45 17.29
CA ASP A 88 -3.04 7.28 17.64
C ASP A 88 -2.86 8.75 17.24
N ASN A 89 -2.30 8.95 16.05
CA ASN A 89 -1.98 10.26 15.52
C ASN A 89 -2.97 10.63 14.42
N GLU A 90 -4.00 11.37 14.78
CA GLU A 90 -5.02 11.88 13.83
C GLU A 90 -4.51 13.01 12.92
N LYS A 91 -3.27 13.47 13.13
CA LYS A 91 -2.72 14.57 12.33
C LYS A 91 -2.47 14.10 10.89
N HIS A 92 -2.83 14.96 9.95
CA HIS A 92 -2.49 14.77 8.55
C HIS A 92 -0.99 14.50 8.38
N SER A 93 -0.68 13.34 7.80
CA SER A 93 0.69 13.00 7.46
C SER A 93 1.11 13.76 6.20
N SER A 94 2.25 14.43 6.26
CA SER A 94 2.85 15.08 5.08
C SER A 94 3.17 14.09 3.95
N VAL A 95 3.33 12.81 4.28
CA VAL A 95 3.53 11.71 3.33
C VAL A 95 2.23 11.45 2.57
N VAL A 96 1.10 11.33 3.28
CA VAL A 96 -0.22 11.15 2.67
C VAL A 96 -0.58 12.36 1.81
N GLU A 97 -0.42 13.58 2.32
CA GLU A 97 -0.69 14.82 1.59
C GLU A 97 0.10 14.92 0.27
N ALA A 98 1.33 14.44 0.25
CA ALA A 98 2.17 14.49 -0.94
C ALA A 98 1.84 13.38 -1.96
N LEU A 99 1.50 12.17 -1.51
CA LEU A 99 1.38 11.00 -2.37
C LEU A 99 -0.05 10.67 -2.79
N GLU A 100 -1.08 10.97 -1.97
CA GLU A 100 -2.47 10.66 -2.30
C GLU A 100 -2.94 11.35 -3.60
N PRO A 101 -2.63 12.63 -3.87
CA PRO A 101 -2.99 13.26 -5.14
C PRO A 101 -2.37 12.57 -6.36
N LEU A 102 -1.18 11.99 -6.22
CA LEU A 102 -0.54 11.23 -7.30
C LEU A 102 -1.28 9.91 -7.54
N LEU A 103 -1.71 9.22 -6.47
CA LEU A 103 -2.49 8.00 -6.57
C LEU A 103 -3.84 8.24 -7.24
N LEU A 104 -4.53 9.33 -6.90
CA LEU A 104 -5.83 9.69 -7.49
C LEU A 104 -5.75 10.03 -8.98
N ASN A 105 -4.60 10.50 -9.45
CA ASN A 105 -4.37 10.87 -10.86
C ASN A 105 -3.73 9.74 -11.68
N MET A 106 -3.60 8.52 -11.13
CA MET A 106 -2.97 7.43 -11.85
C MET A 106 -3.79 6.94 -13.06
N ASP A 107 -3.08 6.50 -14.10
CA ASP A 107 -3.71 5.83 -15.24
C ASP A 107 -4.12 4.39 -14.88
N MET A 108 -5.43 4.14 -14.88
CA MET A 108 -6.04 2.84 -14.60
C MET A 108 -6.14 1.93 -15.83
N SER A 109 -5.48 2.25 -16.94
CA SER A 109 -5.53 1.45 -18.18
C SER A 109 -4.65 0.21 -18.16
N GLY A 110 -3.75 0.10 -17.20
CA GLY A 110 -2.70 -0.91 -17.14
C GLY A 110 -3.12 -2.26 -16.54
N ASN A 111 -2.35 -2.76 -15.61
CA ASN A 111 -2.49 -4.05 -14.94
C ASN A 111 -3.59 -4.03 -13.86
N ASP A 112 -4.31 -5.13 -13.66
CA ASP A 112 -5.35 -5.29 -12.63
C ASP A 112 -4.89 -6.08 -11.38
N GLY A 113 -3.67 -6.62 -11.38
CA GLY A 113 -3.17 -7.45 -10.29
C GLY A 113 -3.06 -6.74 -8.94
N LEU A 114 -3.07 -7.50 -7.85
CA LEU A 114 -3.06 -6.97 -6.48
C LEU A 114 -1.73 -6.32 -6.10
N CYS A 115 -0.60 -6.77 -6.61
CA CYS A 115 0.70 -6.18 -6.24
C CYS A 115 1.05 -4.91 -7.05
N HIS A 116 0.75 -4.90 -8.35
CA HIS A 116 1.22 -3.87 -9.28
C HIS A 116 0.09 -3.27 -10.13
N GLY A 117 -1.16 -3.42 -9.71
CA GLY A 117 -2.27 -3.08 -10.57
C GLY A 117 -3.39 -2.33 -9.90
N ASN A 118 -4.42 -2.07 -10.70
CA ASN A 118 -5.54 -1.22 -10.36
C ASN A 118 -6.31 -1.67 -9.13
N ILE A 119 -6.51 -3.01 -8.96
CA ILE A 119 -7.25 -3.54 -7.82
C ILE A 119 -6.54 -3.27 -6.49
N ALA A 120 -5.21 -3.12 -6.50
CA ALA A 120 -4.44 -2.80 -5.30
C ALA A 120 -4.82 -1.45 -4.68
N VAL A 121 -5.26 -0.50 -5.49
CA VAL A 121 -5.68 0.83 -5.02
C VAL A 121 -6.88 0.76 -4.07
N THR A 122 -7.73 -0.25 -4.26
CA THR A 122 -8.86 -0.47 -3.35
C THR A 122 -8.40 -0.78 -1.93
N GLU A 123 -7.20 -1.35 -1.75
CA GLU A 123 -6.63 -1.63 -0.44
C GLU A 123 -6.39 -0.35 0.36
N TYR A 124 -5.86 0.68 -0.27
CA TYR A 124 -5.66 1.98 0.37
C TYR A 124 -6.99 2.59 0.86
N PHE A 125 -8.01 2.61 0.01
CA PHE A 125 -9.31 3.17 0.38
C PHE A 125 -10.02 2.32 1.45
N LEU A 126 -9.89 1.01 1.40
CA LEU A 126 -10.42 0.14 2.45
C LEU A 126 -9.71 0.36 3.79
N LYS A 127 -8.39 0.58 3.80
CA LYS A 127 -7.65 0.96 5.00
C LYS A 127 -8.11 2.32 5.55
N LYS A 128 -8.31 3.32 4.70
CA LYS A 128 -8.89 4.60 5.14
C LYS A 128 -10.27 4.40 5.76
N TYR A 129 -11.14 3.62 5.11
CA TYR A 129 -12.46 3.29 5.63
C TYR A 129 -12.39 2.56 6.98
N GLU A 130 -11.49 1.60 7.14
CA GLU A 130 -11.31 0.88 8.41
C GLU A 130 -10.99 1.82 9.57
N TYR A 131 -10.21 2.88 9.34
CA TYR A 131 -9.77 3.82 10.37
C TYR A 131 -10.74 4.97 10.59
N SER A 132 -11.25 5.58 9.53
CA SER A 132 -12.08 6.79 9.61
C SER A 132 -13.58 6.52 9.61
N ARG A 133 -14.02 5.33 9.17
CA ARG A 133 -15.43 4.99 8.88
C ARG A 133 -16.10 5.94 7.90
N ASN A 134 -15.30 6.61 7.06
CA ASN A 134 -15.80 7.48 6.03
C ASN A 134 -16.32 6.66 4.83
N GLU A 135 -17.62 6.69 4.60
CA GLU A 135 -18.29 5.94 3.52
C GLU A 135 -17.81 6.34 2.10
N GLU A 136 -17.28 7.56 1.92
CA GLU A 136 -16.72 7.96 0.63
C GLU A 136 -15.47 7.14 0.26
N ASP A 137 -14.67 6.73 1.24
CA ASP A 137 -13.51 5.86 1.00
C ASP A 137 -13.97 4.46 0.53
N LEU A 138 -14.98 3.88 1.16
CA LEU A 138 -15.55 2.60 0.70
C LEU A 138 -16.16 2.73 -0.71
N LYS A 139 -16.87 3.82 -0.97
CA LYS A 139 -17.43 4.11 -2.29
C LYS A 139 -16.35 4.26 -3.37
N MET A 140 -15.22 4.88 -3.06
CA MET A 140 -14.08 4.94 -3.98
C MET A 140 -13.55 3.54 -4.33
N ALA A 141 -13.38 2.66 -3.33
CA ALA A 141 -12.99 1.28 -3.58
C ALA A 141 -14.01 0.54 -4.48
N GLN A 142 -15.31 0.73 -4.25
CA GLN A 142 -16.38 0.14 -5.06
C GLN A 142 -16.37 0.66 -6.52
N ILE A 143 -16.14 1.96 -6.73
CA ILE A 143 -16.03 2.55 -8.07
C ILE A 143 -14.86 1.94 -8.84
N ILE A 144 -13.70 1.75 -8.20
CA ILE A 144 -12.54 1.14 -8.83
C ILE A 144 -12.86 -0.30 -9.26
N VAL A 145 -13.47 -1.10 -8.38
CA VAL A 145 -13.91 -2.47 -8.72
C VAL A 145 -14.87 -2.46 -9.89
N GLN A 146 -15.88 -1.59 -9.86
CA GLN A 146 -16.87 -1.49 -10.94
C GLN A 146 -16.24 -1.14 -12.29
N ASN A 147 -15.26 -0.23 -12.30
CA ASN A 147 -14.54 0.14 -13.50
C ASN A 147 -13.73 -1.05 -14.08
N ILE A 148 -13.09 -1.84 -13.21
CA ILE A 148 -12.36 -3.05 -13.62
C ILE A 148 -13.33 -4.09 -14.20
N ILE A 149 -14.47 -4.31 -13.55
CA ILE A 149 -15.52 -5.24 -14.03
C ILE A 149 -16.08 -4.78 -15.39
N ASN A 150 -16.44 -3.51 -15.52
CA ASN A 150 -16.98 -2.95 -16.77
C ASN A 150 -15.98 -3.08 -17.93
N ARG A 151 -14.69 -2.85 -17.65
CA ARG A 151 -13.63 -3.07 -18.64
C ARG A 151 -13.49 -4.56 -19.00
N ASN A 152 -13.50 -5.44 -18.00
CA ASN A 152 -13.46 -6.88 -18.24
C ASN A 152 -14.61 -7.35 -19.13
N HIS A 153 -15.83 -6.86 -18.91
CA HIS A 153 -16.99 -7.18 -19.78
C HIS A 153 -16.79 -6.72 -21.23
N ARG A 154 -16.20 -5.54 -21.45
CA ARG A 154 -15.93 -5.03 -22.81
C ARG A 154 -14.82 -5.79 -23.51
N GLU A 155 -13.75 -6.11 -22.79
CA GLU A 155 -12.52 -6.70 -23.36
C GLU A 155 -12.43 -8.22 -23.22
N ASN A 156 -13.40 -8.82 -22.53
CA ASN A 156 -13.46 -10.26 -22.17
C ASN A 156 -12.19 -10.76 -21.48
N ARG A 157 -11.53 -9.91 -20.69
CA ARG A 157 -10.32 -10.26 -19.92
C ARG A 157 -10.02 -9.23 -18.82
N PHE A 158 -9.39 -9.69 -17.74
CA PHE A 158 -8.64 -8.84 -16.84
C PHE A 158 -7.28 -8.50 -17.45
N MET A 159 -6.82 -7.28 -17.22
CA MET A 159 -5.50 -6.84 -17.68
C MET A 159 -4.43 -7.39 -16.72
N LEU A 160 -3.69 -8.39 -17.15
CA LEU A 160 -2.57 -8.96 -16.41
C LEU A 160 -1.28 -8.79 -17.19
N ARG A 161 -0.15 -8.67 -16.49
CA ARG A 161 1.18 -8.42 -17.07
C ARG A 161 1.77 -9.58 -17.88
N TYR A 162 0.99 -10.63 -18.12
CA TYR A 162 1.43 -11.83 -18.82
C TYR A 162 1.12 -11.79 -20.31
N ALA A 163 1.82 -12.62 -21.07
CA ALA A 163 1.58 -12.78 -22.49
C ALA A 163 0.10 -13.10 -22.80
N LYS A 164 -0.38 -12.61 -23.93
CA LYS A 164 -1.77 -12.81 -24.37
C LYS A 164 -2.13 -14.32 -24.36
N GLY A 165 -3.19 -14.68 -23.64
CA GLY A 165 -3.63 -16.06 -23.48
C GLY A 165 -3.13 -16.77 -22.23
N PHE A 166 -2.16 -16.23 -21.50
CA PHE A 166 -1.74 -16.80 -20.23
C PHE A 166 -2.61 -16.29 -19.07
N LYS A 167 -3.25 -17.21 -18.34
CA LYS A 167 -4.07 -16.90 -17.16
C LYS A 167 -3.31 -17.28 -15.89
N SER A 168 -2.66 -16.31 -15.24
CA SER A 168 -2.10 -16.54 -13.92
C SER A 168 -3.22 -16.64 -12.88
N ILE A 169 -3.18 -17.67 -12.06
CA ILE A 169 -4.08 -17.84 -10.90
C ILE A 169 -3.43 -17.33 -9.59
N GLY A 170 -2.21 -16.78 -9.67
CA GLY A 170 -1.47 -16.30 -8.49
C GLY A 170 -2.20 -15.18 -7.74
N LEU A 171 -1.97 -15.12 -6.42
CA LEU A 171 -2.62 -14.14 -5.54
C LEU A 171 -2.17 -12.70 -5.84
N PHE A 172 -0.87 -12.43 -5.90
CA PHE A 172 -0.37 -11.06 -6.06
C PHE A 172 -0.42 -10.54 -7.50
N THR A 173 -0.28 -11.42 -8.48
CA THR A 173 -0.14 -11.02 -9.90
C THR A 173 -1.18 -11.65 -10.82
N GLY A 174 -2.16 -12.37 -10.27
CA GLY A 174 -3.14 -13.12 -11.04
C GLY A 174 -4.58 -12.95 -10.58
N LEU A 175 -5.46 -13.85 -11.09
CA LEU A 175 -6.91 -13.77 -10.92
C LEU A 175 -7.36 -13.94 -9.47
N SER A 176 -6.64 -14.76 -8.66
CA SER A 176 -7.05 -14.99 -7.26
C SER A 176 -7.00 -13.73 -6.44
N GLY A 177 -5.98 -12.86 -6.64
CA GLY A 177 -5.89 -11.59 -5.95
C GLY A 177 -6.98 -10.61 -6.35
N ILE A 178 -7.32 -10.57 -7.64
CA ILE A 178 -8.43 -9.76 -8.15
C ILE A 178 -9.73 -10.21 -7.49
N GLY A 179 -10.05 -11.51 -7.53
CA GLY A 179 -11.25 -12.07 -6.93
C GLY A 179 -11.32 -11.84 -5.42
N TYR A 180 -10.21 -12.07 -4.71
CA TYR A 180 -10.13 -11.84 -3.28
C TYR A 180 -10.44 -10.38 -2.92
N GLN A 181 -9.85 -9.43 -3.63
CA GLN A 181 -10.04 -8.02 -3.36
C GLN A 181 -11.46 -7.54 -3.71
N MET A 182 -12.08 -8.08 -4.75
CA MET A 182 -13.49 -7.84 -5.06
C MET A 182 -14.42 -8.32 -3.93
N LEU A 183 -14.15 -9.50 -3.38
CA LEU A 183 -14.89 -10.02 -2.23
C LEU A 183 -14.69 -9.13 -0.99
N ARG A 184 -13.45 -8.66 -0.76
CA ARG A 184 -13.13 -7.76 0.36
C ARG A 184 -13.85 -6.42 0.23
N VAL A 185 -13.87 -5.81 -0.95
CA VAL A 185 -14.61 -4.55 -1.19
C VAL A 185 -16.12 -4.74 -0.96
N SER A 186 -16.67 -5.90 -1.30
CA SER A 186 -18.10 -6.19 -1.06
C SER A 186 -18.44 -6.49 0.40
N ASN A 187 -17.46 -6.93 1.22
CA ASN A 187 -17.64 -7.30 2.62
C ASN A 187 -16.41 -6.92 3.47
N PRO A 188 -16.08 -5.63 3.59
CA PRO A 188 -14.83 -5.19 4.24
C PRO A 188 -14.74 -5.56 5.72
N GLU A 189 -15.87 -5.67 6.41
CA GLU A 189 -15.92 -6.05 7.82
C GLU A 189 -15.61 -7.54 8.05
N LYS A 190 -15.87 -8.40 7.07
CA LYS A 190 -15.73 -9.85 7.20
C LYS A 190 -14.45 -10.40 6.58
N ILE A 191 -14.00 -9.78 5.50
CA ILE A 191 -12.84 -10.25 4.73
C ILE A 191 -11.65 -9.33 5.04
N LYS A 192 -10.66 -9.89 5.72
CA LYS A 192 -9.48 -9.13 6.16
C LYS A 192 -8.53 -8.83 5.01
N SER A 193 -7.66 -7.86 5.20
CA SER A 193 -6.53 -7.64 4.31
C SER A 193 -5.59 -8.85 4.32
N ILE A 194 -5.02 -9.16 3.17
CA ILE A 194 -3.92 -10.12 3.04
C ILE A 194 -2.55 -9.43 3.11
N LEU A 195 -2.57 -8.11 3.23
CA LEU A 195 -1.38 -7.27 3.34
C LEU A 195 -1.13 -6.83 4.81
N ASP A 196 -1.99 -7.29 5.72
CA ASP A 196 -1.89 -7.07 7.18
C ASP A 196 -0.81 -7.92 7.85
#